data_3ff6e96730556c0ab5528e92081648fe
#
_entry.id   3ff6e96730556c0ab5528e92081648fe
#
_cell.length_a   1.000
_cell.length_b   1.000
_cell.length_c   1.000
_cell.angle_alpha   90.00
_cell.angle_beta   90.00
_cell.angle_gamma   90.00
#
_symmetry.space_group_name_H-M   'P 1'
#
loop_
_entity.id
_entity.type
_entity.pdbx_description
1 polymer ?
#
loop_
_entity_poly.entity_id
_entity_poly.type
_entity_poly.pdbx_seq_one_letter_code
_entity_poly.pdbx_strand_id
1 'polypeptide(L)'
;MAQSLNGSVPIGNSNSIKENDMTWNFSFGGFLLILVLLAFSSIRILREYDRGVVFMLGRFWKVKGPGLVLIIPGIQQMVKVGLRTVVMDVPSQDVISRDNVSVKVNAVVYFRVIDPQKAIIQVEDYLFATSQLAQTTLRSVLGKHELDDMLAERERLNIDIQKALDAQTDTWGIKVSNVEIKRVDIDETMVRAIARQAEAERERRAKVIHAEGELQASEKLLQAAQVLAREPQAIQLRYLETLTVIGADKNTTIVFPVPIDLIRLFTEKSLGNPSKGENQ
;
A
#
# COMPACT_ATOMS: atom_id res chain seq x y z
N MET A 1 56.53 -4.97 -112.00
CA MET A 1 55.17 -5.08 -111.50
C MET A 1 55.24 -5.09 -109.99
N ALA A 2 54.88 -4.02 -109.36
CA ALA A 2 54.95 -3.77 -107.94
C ALA A 2 53.59 -4.04 -107.31
N GLN A 3 53.57 -4.71 -106.17
CA GLN A 3 52.39 -4.67 -105.27
C GLN A 3 52.87 -4.44 -103.87
N SER A 4 52.47 -3.31 -103.31
CA SER A 4 52.64 -2.87 -101.95
C SER A 4 51.64 -3.57 -101.01
N LEU A 5 52.15 -4.12 -99.93
CA LEU A 5 51.29 -4.57 -98.81
C LEU A 5 51.41 -3.57 -97.67
N ASN A 6 50.33 -2.84 -97.44
CA ASN A 6 50.17 -1.88 -96.38
C ASN A 6 49.58 -2.65 -95.18
N GLY A 7 50.39 -2.89 -94.11
CA GLY A 7 49.95 -3.49 -92.88
C GLY A 7 49.58 -2.43 -91.82
N SER A 8 48.31 -2.19 -91.64
CA SER A 8 47.80 -1.33 -90.54
C SER A 8 47.79 -2.07 -89.19
N VAL A 9 48.60 -1.59 -88.28
CA VAL A 9 48.62 -2.03 -86.87
C VAL A 9 47.41 -1.44 -86.17
N PRO A 10 46.56 -2.22 -85.45
CA PRO A 10 45.49 -1.66 -84.69
C PRO A 10 46.05 -1.03 -83.39
N ILE A 11 45.85 0.28 -83.27
CA ILE A 11 46.11 1.00 -81.96
C ILE A 11 45.14 0.54 -80.98
N GLY A 12 45.60 -0.31 -80.04
CA GLY A 12 44.80 -0.77 -78.89
C GLY A 12 44.36 0.42 -78.06
N ASN A 13 43.07 0.49 -77.84
CA ASN A 13 42.38 1.55 -77.16
C ASN A 13 42.74 1.51 -75.65
N SER A 14 43.70 2.32 -75.18
CA SER A 14 44.19 2.41 -73.80
C SER A 14 43.20 3.08 -72.83
N ASN A 15 42.04 3.58 -73.32
CA ASN A 15 41.04 4.25 -72.51
C ASN A 15 40.07 3.29 -71.81
N SER A 16 39.87 2.07 -72.32
CA SER A 16 38.97 1.11 -71.73
C SER A 16 39.44 0.49 -70.40
N ILE A 17 40.77 0.46 -70.17
CA ILE A 17 41.38 -0.06 -68.97
C ILE A 17 41.24 0.93 -67.81
N LYS A 18 41.36 2.23 -68.03
CA LYS A 18 41.22 3.27 -67.01
C LYS A 18 39.76 3.49 -66.57
N GLU A 19 38.78 3.32 -67.43
CA GLU A 19 37.33 3.42 -67.07
C GLU A 19 36.89 2.25 -66.22
N ASN A 20 37.36 1.04 -66.48
CA ASN A 20 37.05 -0.11 -65.62
C ASN A 20 37.67 0.02 -64.24
N ASP A 21 38.90 0.49 -64.11
CA ASP A 21 39.54 0.67 -62.78
C ASP A 21 38.84 1.76 -61.95
N MET A 22 38.31 2.79 -62.54
CA MET A 22 37.60 3.86 -61.86
C MET A 22 36.22 3.40 -61.35
N THR A 23 35.46 2.63 -62.14
CA THR A 23 34.17 2.06 -61.74
C THR A 23 34.32 1.02 -60.65
N TRP A 24 35.37 0.19 -60.69
CA TRP A 24 35.69 -0.76 -59.64
C TRP A 24 36.02 -0.06 -58.30
N ASN A 25 36.78 1.04 -58.30
CA ASN A 25 37.14 1.81 -57.15
C ASN A 25 35.91 2.51 -56.51
N PHE A 26 34.98 3.07 -57.30
CA PHE A 26 33.73 3.66 -56.83
C PHE A 26 32.80 2.59 -56.24
N SER A 27 32.71 1.42 -56.86
CA SER A 27 31.90 0.29 -56.36
C SER A 27 32.46 -0.26 -55.05
N PHE A 28 33.78 -0.39 -54.95
CA PHE A 28 34.44 -0.87 -53.72
C PHE A 28 34.34 0.15 -52.57
N GLY A 29 34.47 1.46 -52.85
CA GLY A 29 34.27 2.53 -51.89
C GLY A 29 32.83 2.60 -51.38
N GLY A 30 31.84 2.44 -52.26
CA GLY A 30 30.43 2.35 -51.88
C GLY A 30 30.13 1.13 -51.00
N PHE A 31 30.68 -0.04 -51.35
CA PHE A 31 30.53 -1.26 -50.53
C PHE A 31 31.18 -1.10 -49.16
N LEU A 32 32.38 -0.53 -49.07
CA LEU A 32 33.07 -0.29 -47.80
C LEU A 32 32.31 0.71 -46.92
N LEU A 33 31.73 1.76 -47.52
CA LEU A 33 30.91 2.72 -46.79
C LEU A 33 29.64 2.09 -46.21
N ILE A 34 28.95 1.23 -46.98
CA ILE A 34 27.80 0.47 -46.51
C ILE A 34 28.20 -0.47 -45.34
N LEU A 35 29.36 -1.14 -45.44
CA LEU A 35 29.86 -2.03 -44.43
C LEU A 35 30.19 -1.28 -43.12
N VAL A 36 30.77 -0.10 -43.20
CA VAL A 36 31.05 0.79 -42.06
C VAL A 36 29.74 1.27 -41.43
N LEU A 37 28.76 1.69 -42.23
CA LEU A 37 27.43 2.09 -41.69
C LEU A 37 26.73 0.94 -41.01
N LEU A 38 26.79 -0.28 -41.56
CA LEU A 38 26.25 -1.48 -40.90
C LEU A 38 26.98 -1.78 -39.61
N ALA A 39 28.32 -1.64 -39.56
CA ALA A 39 29.10 -1.83 -38.36
C ALA A 39 28.72 -0.84 -37.25
N PHE A 40 28.53 0.45 -37.59
CA PHE A 40 28.05 1.45 -36.63
C PHE A 40 26.62 1.17 -36.16
N SER A 41 25.73 0.73 -37.06
CA SER A 41 24.35 0.34 -36.68
C SER A 41 24.28 -0.92 -35.83
N SER A 42 25.31 -1.75 -35.85
CA SER A 42 25.43 -3.00 -35.08
C SER A 42 25.70 -2.78 -33.61
N ILE A 43 26.25 -1.62 -33.24
CA ILE A 43 26.65 -1.31 -31.86
C ILE A 43 25.45 -0.80 -31.07
N ARG A 44 25.08 -1.50 -30.00
CA ARG A 44 24.05 -1.08 -29.03
C ARG A 44 24.64 -1.07 -27.64
N ILE A 45 24.34 -0.02 -26.87
CA ILE A 45 24.76 0.11 -25.48
C ILE A 45 23.53 -0.15 -24.62
N LEU A 46 23.64 -1.14 -23.72
CA LEU A 46 22.63 -1.44 -22.69
C LEU A 46 23.07 -0.85 -21.37
N ARG A 47 22.12 -0.24 -20.67
CA ARG A 47 22.35 0.27 -19.31
C ARG A 47 22.40 -0.88 -18.31
N GLU A 48 22.95 -0.65 -17.13
CA GLU A 48 23.14 -1.67 -16.11
C GLU A 48 21.83 -2.35 -15.68
N TYR A 49 20.78 -1.59 -15.66
CA TYR A 49 19.43 -2.07 -15.29
C TYR A 49 18.62 -2.62 -16.46
N ASP A 50 19.14 -2.63 -17.68
CA ASP A 50 18.49 -3.17 -18.87
C ASP A 50 19.09 -4.52 -19.25
N ARG A 51 18.26 -5.41 -19.77
CA ARG A 51 18.66 -6.66 -20.39
C ARG A 51 18.15 -6.68 -21.83
N GLY A 52 18.97 -7.18 -22.73
CA GLY A 52 18.61 -7.34 -24.13
C GLY A 52 18.24 -8.80 -24.41
N VAL A 53 16.98 -9.07 -24.69
CA VAL A 53 16.55 -10.38 -25.21
C VAL A 53 16.79 -10.38 -26.70
N VAL A 54 17.70 -11.23 -27.18
CA VAL A 54 18.13 -11.28 -28.59
C VAL A 54 17.49 -12.48 -29.28
N PHE A 55 16.82 -12.19 -30.39
CA PHE A 55 16.26 -13.17 -31.31
C PHE A 55 17.13 -13.21 -32.58
N MET A 56 17.43 -14.39 -33.08
CA MET A 56 18.12 -14.63 -34.34
C MET A 56 17.18 -15.33 -35.30
N LEU A 57 16.86 -14.66 -36.41
CA LEU A 57 15.90 -15.15 -37.43
C LEU A 57 14.56 -15.59 -36.79
N GLY A 58 14.04 -14.80 -35.82
CA GLY A 58 12.80 -15.10 -35.11
C GLY A 58 12.92 -16.13 -33.99
N ARG A 59 14.06 -16.75 -33.78
CA ARG A 59 14.31 -17.75 -32.73
C ARG A 59 15.05 -17.10 -31.57
N PHE A 60 14.61 -17.39 -30.33
CA PHE A 60 15.35 -16.94 -29.14
C PHE A 60 16.79 -17.48 -29.17
N TRP A 61 17.75 -16.60 -28.99
CA TRP A 61 19.16 -16.97 -28.94
C TRP A 61 19.73 -16.88 -27.52
N LYS A 62 19.77 -15.66 -26.95
CA LYS A 62 20.23 -15.45 -25.56
C LYS A 62 19.85 -14.09 -25.01
N VAL A 63 19.94 -13.95 -23.70
CA VAL A 63 19.85 -12.67 -23.00
C VAL A 63 21.24 -12.06 -22.89
N LYS A 64 21.39 -10.81 -23.35
CA LYS A 64 22.61 -10.01 -23.22
C LYS A 64 22.56 -9.15 -21.98
N GLY A 65 23.70 -9.10 -21.28
CA GLY A 65 23.91 -8.24 -20.12
C GLY A 65 24.13 -6.77 -20.47
N PRO A 66 24.41 -5.92 -19.45
CA PRO A 66 24.74 -4.52 -19.65
C PRO A 66 26.07 -4.35 -20.35
N GLY A 67 26.27 -3.16 -20.94
CA GLY A 67 27.48 -2.77 -21.63
C GLY A 67 27.30 -2.75 -23.15
N LEU A 68 28.40 -2.95 -23.87
CA LEU A 68 28.45 -2.90 -25.31
C LEU A 68 28.00 -4.24 -25.91
N VAL A 69 26.92 -4.19 -26.67
CA VAL A 69 26.32 -5.37 -27.31
C VAL A 69 26.39 -5.20 -28.84
N LEU A 70 26.95 -6.20 -29.50
CA LEU A 70 26.98 -6.26 -30.94
C LEU A 70 25.76 -7.04 -31.43
N ILE A 71 25.00 -6.43 -32.37
CA ILE A 71 23.80 -6.99 -33.00
C ILE A 71 23.91 -6.84 -34.50
N ILE A 72 23.67 -7.92 -35.22
CA ILE A 72 23.69 -7.90 -36.69
C ILE A 72 22.34 -7.40 -37.18
N PRO A 73 22.22 -6.17 -37.69
CA PRO A 73 20.94 -5.63 -38.17
C PRO A 73 20.42 -6.48 -39.35
N GLY A 74 19.11 -6.73 -39.36
CA GLY A 74 18.45 -7.58 -40.33
C GLY A 74 18.36 -9.06 -39.99
N ILE A 75 19.34 -9.63 -39.24
CA ILE A 75 19.34 -11.04 -38.81
C ILE A 75 18.96 -11.17 -37.33
N GLN A 76 19.39 -10.22 -36.49
CA GLN A 76 19.15 -10.20 -35.06
C GLN A 76 18.24 -9.05 -34.69
N GLN A 77 17.25 -9.37 -33.85
CA GLN A 77 16.35 -8.41 -33.22
C GLN A 77 16.58 -8.45 -31.71
N MET A 78 16.58 -7.28 -31.08
CA MET A 78 16.75 -7.17 -29.64
C MET A 78 15.60 -6.38 -29.03
N VAL A 79 14.96 -6.99 -28.03
CA VAL A 79 13.97 -6.35 -27.16
C VAL A 79 14.64 -5.99 -25.84
N LYS A 80 14.52 -4.72 -25.43
CA LYS A 80 15.06 -4.26 -24.14
C LYS A 80 14.02 -4.43 -23.06
N VAL A 81 14.44 -5.01 -21.92
CA VAL A 81 13.62 -5.23 -20.73
C VAL A 81 14.32 -4.60 -19.53
N GLY A 82 13.64 -3.71 -18.83
CA GLY A 82 14.13 -3.11 -17.58
C GLY A 82 13.95 -4.07 -16.40
N LEU A 83 14.98 -4.15 -15.54
CA LEU A 83 14.92 -4.96 -14.31
C LEU A 83 14.50 -4.15 -13.07
N ARG A 84 14.30 -2.84 -13.24
CA ARG A 84 13.87 -1.97 -12.13
C ARG A 84 12.45 -2.28 -11.72
N THR A 85 12.16 -2.00 -10.45
CA THR A 85 10.78 -2.07 -9.97
C THR A 85 9.92 -1.04 -10.71
N VAL A 86 8.84 -1.53 -11.27
CA VAL A 86 7.81 -0.73 -11.93
C VAL A 86 6.66 -0.58 -10.96
N VAL A 87 6.12 0.63 -10.88
CA VAL A 87 4.91 0.94 -10.12
C VAL A 87 3.76 1.05 -11.10
N MET A 88 2.74 0.22 -10.90
CA MET A 88 1.58 0.16 -11.77
C MET A 88 0.31 0.45 -10.98
N ASP A 89 -0.43 1.46 -11.41
CA ASP A 89 -1.75 1.74 -10.88
C ASP A 89 -2.78 0.76 -11.47
N VAL A 90 -3.50 0.08 -10.58
CA VAL A 90 -4.66 -0.75 -10.93
C VAL A 90 -5.90 0.14 -10.89
N PRO A 91 -6.63 0.29 -12.01
CA PRO A 91 -7.83 1.12 -12.05
C PRO A 91 -8.90 0.60 -11.09
N SER A 92 -9.79 1.50 -10.68
CA SER A 92 -10.88 1.19 -9.75
C SER A 92 -11.74 0.03 -10.25
N GLN A 93 -11.94 -0.95 -9.38
CA GLN A 93 -12.75 -2.14 -9.64
C GLN A 93 -13.98 -2.14 -8.73
N ASP A 94 -15.15 -2.38 -9.32
CA ASP A 94 -16.36 -2.65 -8.55
C ASP A 94 -16.30 -4.10 -8.07
N VAL A 95 -16.38 -4.29 -6.77
CA VAL A 95 -16.30 -5.59 -6.09
C VAL A 95 -17.47 -5.71 -5.12
N ILE A 96 -18.04 -6.90 -5.03
CA ILE A 96 -19.03 -7.23 -4.01
C ILE A 96 -18.29 -8.03 -2.94
N SER A 97 -18.30 -7.54 -1.71
CA SER A 97 -17.71 -8.21 -0.54
C SER A 97 -18.52 -9.46 -0.14
N ARG A 98 -17.96 -10.26 0.78
CA ARG A 98 -18.64 -11.48 1.28
C ARG A 98 -19.97 -11.18 1.99
N ASP A 99 -20.07 -10.02 2.63
CA ASP A 99 -21.27 -9.48 3.30
C ASP A 99 -22.23 -8.75 2.34
N ASN A 100 -22.05 -8.95 1.02
CA ASN A 100 -22.90 -8.43 -0.04
C ASN A 100 -22.95 -6.90 -0.15
N VAL A 101 -21.86 -6.23 0.21
CA VAL A 101 -21.70 -4.78 0.04
C VAL A 101 -20.90 -4.50 -1.22
N SER A 102 -21.41 -3.60 -2.08
CA SER A 102 -20.67 -3.12 -3.25
C SER A 102 -19.68 -2.05 -2.86
N VAL A 103 -18.41 -2.27 -3.23
CA VAL A 103 -17.29 -1.34 -2.96
C VAL A 103 -16.49 -1.10 -4.23
N LYS A 104 -15.92 0.10 -4.37
CA LYS A 104 -14.96 0.43 -5.41
C LYS A 104 -13.57 0.48 -4.81
N VAL A 105 -12.69 -0.37 -5.34
CA VAL A 105 -11.33 -0.50 -4.80
C VAL A 105 -10.31 -0.26 -5.90
N ASN A 106 -9.30 0.55 -5.60
CA ASN A 106 -8.11 0.72 -6.43
C ASN A 106 -6.86 0.35 -5.63
N ALA A 107 -5.83 -0.09 -6.36
CA ALA A 107 -4.59 -0.56 -5.77
C ALA A 107 -3.38 -0.12 -6.60
N VAL A 108 -2.21 -0.26 -6.02
CA VAL A 108 -0.91 -0.12 -6.68
C VAL A 108 -0.15 -1.42 -6.56
N VAL A 109 0.43 -1.86 -7.65
CA VAL A 109 1.27 -3.06 -7.70
C VAL A 109 2.71 -2.65 -8.00
N TYR A 110 3.62 -3.09 -7.15
CA TYR A 110 5.07 -2.94 -7.32
C TYR A 110 5.64 -4.27 -7.80
N PHE A 111 6.15 -4.31 -9.01
CA PHE A 111 6.71 -5.53 -9.56
C PHE A 111 8.00 -5.24 -10.33
N ARG A 112 8.79 -6.28 -10.56
CA ARG A 112 10.00 -6.25 -11.38
C ARG A 112 10.14 -7.52 -12.18
N VAL A 113 10.80 -7.41 -13.34
CA VAL A 113 11.14 -8.58 -14.15
C VAL A 113 12.39 -9.24 -13.58
N ILE A 114 12.32 -10.53 -13.28
CA ILE A 114 13.46 -11.36 -12.85
C ILE A 114 14.02 -12.11 -14.04
N ASP A 115 13.15 -12.70 -14.88
CA ASP A 115 13.54 -13.44 -16.06
C ASP A 115 13.04 -12.74 -17.32
N PRO A 116 13.91 -11.93 -17.98
CA PRO A 116 13.54 -11.20 -19.19
C PRO A 116 13.16 -12.11 -20.36
N GLN A 117 13.69 -13.34 -20.39
CA GLN A 117 13.36 -14.30 -21.44
C GLN A 117 11.89 -14.72 -21.32
N LYS A 118 11.47 -15.13 -20.14
CA LYS A 118 10.07 -15.54 -19.91
C LYS A 118 9.10 -14.39 -20.17
N ALA A 119 9.45 -13.19 -19.71
CA ALA A 119 8.60 -12.00 -19.83
C ALA A 119 8.30 -11.62 -21.30
N ILE A 120 9.20 -11.94 -22.25
CA ILE A 120 9.02 -11.60 -23.67
C ILE A 120 8.49 -12.79 -24.48
N ILE A 121 8.81 -14.02 -24.09
CA ILE A 121 8.42 -15.20 -24.88
C ILE A 121 7.03 -15.71 -24.50
N GLN A 122 6.69 -15.65 -23.21
CA GLN A 122 5.44 -16.24 -22.73
C GLN A 122 4.24 -15.28 -22.79
N VAL A 123 4.50 -13.98 -22.83
CA VAL A 123 3.46 -12.94 -22.83
C VAL A 123 3.82 -11.87 -23.85
N GLU A 124 2.86 -11.45 -24.66
CA GLU A 124 3.05 -10.42 -25.68
C GLU A 124 3.36 -9.05 -25.05
N ASP A 125 2.53 -8.63 -24.10
CA ASP A 125 2.72 -7.43 -23.29
C ASP A 125 2.55 -7.78 -21.81
N TYR A 126 3.67 -7.94 -21.14
CA TYR A 126 3.70 -8.31 -19.73
C TYR A 126 3.15 -7.20 -18.81
N LEU A 127 3.24 -5.93 -19.21
CA LEU A 127 2.70 -4.80 -18.45
C LEU A 127 1.17 -4.86 -18.47
N PHE A 128 0.60 -4.98 -19.66
CA PHE A 128 -0.84 -5.09 -19.84
C PHE A 128 -1.39 -6.35 -19.18
N ALA A 129 -0.77 -7.50 -19.40
CA ALA A 129 -1.18 -8.78 -18.82
C ALA A 129 -1.17 -8.74 -17.29
N THR A 130 -0.10 -8.17 -16.69
CA THR A 130 0.00 -8.01 -15.23
C THR A 130 -1.11 -7.09 -14.69
N SER A 131 -1.45 -6.02 -15.44
CA SER A 131 -2.55 -5.13 -15.07
C SER A 131 -3.91 -5.85 -15.06
N GLN A 132 -4.21 -6.61 -16.09
CA GLN A 132 -5.45 -7.38 -16.17
C GLN A 132 -5.53 -8.47 -15.10
N LEU A 133 -4.41 -9.13 -14.85
CA LEU A 133 -4.32 -10.13 -13.80
C LEU A 133 -4.53 -9.51 -12.41
N ALA A 134 -3.93 -8.34 -12.17
CA ALA A 134 -4.10 -7.61 -10.91
C ALA A 134 -5.56 -7.25 -10.68
N GLN A 135 -6.27 -6.75 -11.69
CA GLN A 135 -7.70 -6.41 -11.60
C GLN A 135 -8.57 -7.62 -11.23
N THR A 136 -8.34 -8.76 -11.91
CA THR A 136 -9.12 -9.99 -11.66
C THR A 136 -8.78 -10.61 -10.32
N THR A 137 -7.52 -10.60 -9.91
CA THR A 137 -7.08 -11.12 -8.61
C THR A 137 -7.60 -10.25 -7.48
N LEU A 138 -7.54 -8.92 -7.63
CA LEU A 138 -8.09 -7.97 -6.68
C LEU A 138 -9.57 -8.28 -6.42
N ARG A 139 -10.37 -8.41 -7.49
CA ARG A 139 -11.79 -8.76 -7.39
C ARG A 139 -12.00 -10.12 -6.71
N SER A 140 -11.22 -11.12 -7.07
CA SER A 140 -11.32 -12.48 -6.52
C SER A 140 -10.96 -12.56 -5.04
N VAL A 141 -9.91 -11.86 -4.61
CA VAL A 141 -9.47 -11.87 -3.21
C VAL A 141 -10.44 -11.06 -2.35
N LEU A 142 -10.74 -9.82 -2.75
CA LEU A 142 -11.64 -8.95 -1.99
C LEU A 142 -13.05 -9.52 -1.85
N GLY A 143 -13.58 -10.20 -2.89
CA GLY A 143 -14.88 -10.86 -2.82
C GLY A 143 -14.98 -12.02 -1.80
N LYS A 144 -13.86 -12.45 -1.21
CA LYS A 144 -13.82 -13.48 -0.15
C LYS A 144 -13.81 -12.89 1.25
N HIS A 145 -13.58 -11.59 1.38
CA HIS A 145 -13.46 -10.87 2.66
C HIS A 145 -14.68 -10.00 2.93
N GLU A 146 -14.93 -9.72 4.20
CA GLU A 146 -15.96 -8.79 4.63
C GLU A 146 -15.48 -7.35 4.51
N LEU A 147 -16.41 -6.41 4.50
CA LEU A 147 -16.09 -4.98 4.42
C LEU A 147 -15.22 -4.52 5.60
N ASP A 148 -15.51 -5.02 6.81
CA ASP A 148 -14.73 -4.72 8.01
C ASP A 148 -13.26 -5.14 7.87
N ASP A 149 -12.99 -6.32 7.29
CA ASP A 149 -11.61 -6.78 7.01
C ASP A 149 -10.91 -5.82 6.05
N MET A 150 -11.62 -5.34 5.01
CA MET A 150 -11.06 -4.41 4.01
C MET A 150 -10.70 -3.05 4.61
N LEU A 151 -11.36 -2.63 5.68
CA LEU A 151 -11.10 -1.36 6.34
C LEU A 151 -10.08 -1.48 7.48
N ALA A 152 -10.15 -2.57 8.27
CA ALA A 152 -9.35 -2.76 9.48
C ALA A 152 -8.06 -3.56 9.23
N GLU A 153 -8.07 -4.59 8.37
CA GLU A 153 -6.96 -5.52 8.16
C GLU A 153 -6.30 -5.39 6.77
N ARG A 154 -6.08 -4.17 6.31
CA ARG A 154 -5.54 -3.89 4.96
C ARG A 154 -4.20 -4.59 4.69
N GLU A 155 -3.31 -4.65 5.67
CA GLU A 155 -2.00 -5.29 5.50
C GLU A 155 -2.12 -6.79 5.18
N ARG A 156 -3.03 -7.49 5.85
CA ARG A 156 -3.31 -8.89 5.57
C ARG A 156 -3.83 -9.08 4.15
N LEU A 157 -4.77 -8.24 3.72
CA LEU A 157 -5.29 -8.26 2.37
C LEU A 157 -4.22 -7.98 1.32
N ASN A 158 -3.35 -7.00 1.56
CA ASN A 158 -2.22 -6.69 0.69
C ASN A 158 -1.30 -7.91 0.49
N ILE A 159 -1.01 -8.63 1.57
CA ILE A 159 -0.19 -9.85 1.53
C ILE A 159 -0.89 -10.98 0.75
N ASP A 160 -2.18 -11.17 0.96
CA ASP A 160 -2.95 -12.22 0.28
C ASP A 160 -3.07 -11.94 -1.22
N ILE A 161 -3.30 -10.68 -1.61
CA ILE A 161 -3.31 -10.25 -3.01
C ILE A 161 -1.92 -10.42 -3.62
N GLN A 162 -0.86 -9.99 -2.91
CA GLN A 162 0.52 -10.13 -3.36
C GLN A 162 0.87 -11.60 -3.64
N LYS A 163 0.58 -12.50 -2.71
CA LYS A 163 0.85 -13.94 -2.86
C LYS A 163 0.09 -14.53 -4.05
N ALA A 164 -1.17 -14.17 -4.20
CA ALA A 164 -2.01 -14.66 -5.30
C ALA A 164 -1.49 -14.16 -6.66
N LEU A 165 -1.06 -12.91 -6.76
CA LEU A 165 -0.47 -12.34 -7.97
C LEU A 165 0.90 -12.94 -8.27
N ASP A 166 1.77 -13.02 -7.26
CA ASP A 166 3.14 -13.53 -7.42
C ASP A 166 3.15 -14.97 -7.93
N ALA A 167 2.27 -15.82 -7.40
CA ALA A 167 2.14 -17.21 -7.86
C ALA A 167 1.75 -17.33 -9.35
N GLN A 168 0.95 -16.38 -9.88
CA GLN A 168 0.52 -16.42 -11.27
C GLN A 168 1.55 -15.75 -12.21
N THR A 169 2.21 -14.68 -11.76
CA THR A 169 3.19 -13.93 -12.56
C THR A 169 4.57 -14.59 -12.61
N ASP A 170 4.86 -15.52 -11.69
CA ASP A 170 6.14 -16.28 -11.67
C ASP A 170 6.37 -17.06 -12.98
N THR A 171 5.30 -17.59 -13.59
CA THR A 171 5.37 -18.25 -14.91
C THR A 171 5.88 -17.32 -16.00
N TRP A 172 5.64 -16.02 -15.90
CA TRP A 172 6.10 -14.98 -16.82
C TRP A 172 7.46 -14.39 -16.44
N GLY A 173 8.08 -14.90 -15.35
CA GLY A 173 9.36 -14.37 -14.84
C GLY A 173 9.25 -12.99 -14.23
N ILE A 174 8.09 -12.64 -13.71
CA ILE A 174 7.79 -11.37 -13.03
C ILE A 174 7.62 -11.64 -11.55
N LYS A 175 8.26 -10.83 -10.71
CA LYS A 175 8.13 -10.85 -9.27
C LYS A 175 7.32 -9.67 -8.77
N VAL A 176 6.23 -9.96 -8.11
CA VAL A 176 5.44 -8.95 -7.40
C VAL A 176 6.07 -8.71 -6.03
N SER A 177 6.63 -7.51 -5.83
CA SER A 177 7.32 -7.15 -4.59
C SER A 177 6.35 -6.72 -3.51
N ASN A 178 5.34 -5.93 -3.87
CA ASN A 178 4.33 -5.43 -2.94
C ASN A 178 3.03 -5.10 -3.70
N VAL A 179 1.91 -5.15 -2.97
CA VAL A 179 0.61 -4.66 -3.44
C VAL A 179 0.02 -3.79 -2.33
N GLU A 180 -0.50 -2.65 -2.68
CA GLU A 180 -1.10 -1.73 -1.72
C GLU A 180 -2.48 -1.27 -2.20
N ILE A 181 -3.48 -1.47 -1.36
CA ILE A 181 -4.82 -0.92 -1.57
C ILE A 181 -4.78 0.58 -1.26
N LYS A 182 -5.04 1.42 -2.26
CA LYS A 182 -5.06 2.88 -2.12
C LYS A 182 -6.31 3.37 -1.39
N ARG A 183 -7.47 3.01 -1.92
CA ARG A 183 -8.77 3.50 -1.47
C ARG A 183 -9.81 2.41 -1.58
N VAL A 184 -10.72 2.41 -0.63
CA VAL A 184 -11.95 1.62 -0.64
C VAL A 184 -13.09 2.63 -0.56
N ASP A 185 -13.79 2.82 -1.67
CA ASP A 185 -14.93 3.74 -1.75
C ASP A 185 -16.23 2.94 -1.59
N ILE A 186 -17.08 3.38 -0.68
CA ILE A 186 -18.33 2.73 -0.30
C ILE A 186 -19.47 3.68 -0.66
N ASP A 187 -20.64 3.13 -0.97
CA ASP A 187 -21.83 3.93 -1.24
C ASP A 187 -22.23 4.77 0.00
N GLU A 188 -22.65 6.03 -0.24
CA GLU A 188 -23.02 6.97 0.85
C GLU A 188 -24.12 6.42 1.76
N THR A 189 -25.07 5.66 1.24
CA THR A 189 -26.15 5.08 2.03
C THR A 189 -25.61 4.07 3.03
N MET A 190 -24.62 3.28 2.61
CA MET A 190 -23.95 2.31 3.46
C MET A 190 -23.04 3.00 4.49
N VAL A 191 -22.30 4.05 4.10
CA VAL A 191 -21.50 4.87 5.04
C VAL A 191 -22.38 5.39 6.18
N ARG A 192 -23.58 5.88 5.86
CA ARG A 192 -24.54 6.36 6.88
C ARG A 192 -25.08 5.21 7.76
N ALA A 193 -25.26 4.02 7.20
CA ALA A 193 -25.68 2.85 7.96
C ALA A 193 -24.61 2.39 8.95
N ILE A 194 -23.37 2.28 8.51
CA ILE A 194 -22.19 1.94 9.33
C ILE A 194 -21.99 2.99 10.43
N ALA A 195 -22.13 4.28 10.11
CA ALA A 195 -22.00 5.35 11.11
C ALA A 195 -23.04 5.21 12.23
N ARG A 196 -24.31 4.95 11.89
CA ARG A 196 -25.37 4.70 12.90
C ARG A 196 -25.11 3.46 13.73
N GLN A 197 -24.63 2.38 13.12
CA GLN A 197 -24.27 1.17 13.83
C GLN A 197 -23.11 1.42 14.81
N ALA A 198 -22.07 2.12 14.35
CA ALA A 198 -20.90 2.47 15.17
C ALA A 198 -21.30 3.39 16.35
N GLU A 199 -22.21 4.33 16.12
CA GLU A 199 -22.75 5.22 17.17
C GLU A 199 -23.53 4.42 18.21
N ALA A 200 -24.43 3.53 17.80
CA ALA A 200 -25.18 2.67 18.70
C ALA A 200 -24.28 1.74 19.52
N GLU A 201 -23.25 1.18 18.91
CA GLU A 201 -22.28 0.34 19.62
C GLU A 201 -21.42 1.15 20.62
N ARG A 202 -21.02 2.37 20.27
CA ARG A 202 -20.33 3.27 21.20
C ARG A 202 -21.23 3.64 22.39
N GLU A 203 -22.51 3.95 22.12
CA GLU A 203 -23.48 4.25 23.17
C GLU A 203 -23.69 3.04 24.08
N ARG A 204 -23.83 1.85 23.51
CA ARG A 204 -23.93 0.60 24.30
C ARG A 204 -22.71 0.39 25.18
N ARG A 205 -21.50 0.53 24.64
CA ARG A 205 -20.25 0.41 25.41
C ARG A 205 -20.14 1.48 26.49
N ALA A 206 -20.51 2.71 26.20
CA ALA A 206 -20.49 3.80 27.17
C ALA A 206 -21.44 3.50 28.34
N LYS A 207 -22.64 2.98 28.08
CA LYS A 207 -23.60 2.56 29.15
C LYS A 207 -23.05 1.42 30.02
N VAL A 208 -22.36 0.43 29.41
CA VAL A 208 -21.74 -0.67 30.17
C VAL A 208 -20.61 -0.15 31.03
N ILE A 209 -19.71 0.66 30.48
CA ILE A 209 -18.59 1.25 31.25
C ILE A 209 -19.10 2.13 32.37
N HIS A 210 -20.15 2.92 32.12
CA HIS A 210 -20.78 3.75 33.16
C HIS A 210 -21.36 2.89 34.30
N ALA A 211 -22.12 1.83 33.96
CA ALA A 211 -22.69 0.92 34.94
C ALA A 211 -21.61 0.16 35.73
N GLU A 212 -20.55 -0.29 35.10
CA GLU A 212 -19.40 -0.90 35.77
C GLU A 212 -18.70 0.10 36.71
N GLY A 213 -18.54 1.36 36.23
CA GLY A 213 -17.97 2.45 37.04
C GLY A 213 -18.84 2.75 38.29
N GLU A 214 -20.16 2.81 38.14
CA GLU A 214 -21.08 2.99 39.26
C GLU A 214 -21.02 1.83 40.25
N LEU A 215 -20.95 0.59 39.77
CA LEU A 215 -20.80 -0.59 40.64
C LEU A 215 -19.51 -0.51 41.43
N GLN A 216 -18.37 -0.27 40.76
CA GLN A 216 -17.07 -0.14 41.43
C GLN A 216 -17.04 1.03 42.41
N ALA A 217 -17.64 2.16 42.06
CA ALA A 217 -17.76 3.32 42.96
C ALA A 217 -18.61 2.97 44.18
N SER A 218 -19.75 2.30 44.00
CA SER A 218 -20.65 1.87 45.11
C SER A 218 -19.94 0.90 46.03
N GLU A 219 -19.19 -0.07 45.50
CA GLU A 219 -18.39 -1.00 46.34
C GLU A 219 -17.33 -0.25 47.17
N LYS A 220 -16.63 0.72 46.55
CA LYS A 220 -15.64 1.54 47.25
C LYS A 220 -16.25 2.44 48.29
N LEU A 221 -17.42 3.02 48.03
CA LEU A 221 -18.19 3.80 49.01
C LEU A 221 -18.68 2.94 50.18
N LEU A 222 -19.14 1.72 49.88
CA LEU A 222 -19.52 0.78 50.94
C LEU A 222 -18.33 0.43 51.83
N GLN A 223 -17.18 0.10 51.26
CA GLN A 223 -15.94 -0.16 52.00
C GLN A 223 -15.52 1.05 52.83
N ALA A 224 -15.56 2.24 52.27
CA ALA A 224 -15.24 3.47 52.98
C ALA A 224 -16.22 3.72 54.16
N ALA A 225 -17.54 3.53 53.94
CA ALA A 225 -18.55 3.66 54.98
C ALA A 225 -18.34 2.65 56.11
N GLN A 226 -17.99 1.39 55.79
CA GLN A 226 -17.68 0.36 56.80
C GLN A 226 -16.46 0.72 57.64
N VAL A 227 -15.42 1.33 57.05
CA VAL A 227 -14.24 1.78 57.79
C VAL A 227 -14.58 2.97 58.70
N LEU A 228 -15.35 3.94 58.20
CA LEU A 228 -15.77 5.12 58.96
C LEU A 228 -16.73 4.77 60.08
N ALA A 229 -17.57 3.73 59.92
CA ALA A 229 -18.53 3.27 60.96
C ALA A 229 -17.86 2.66 62.17
N ARG A 230 -16.57 2.26 62.11
CA ARG A 230 -15.83 1.70 63.26
C ARG A 230 -15.53 2.77 64.33
N GLU A 231 -15.39 4.03 63.91
CA GLU A 231 -15.09 5.16 64.81
C GLU A 231 -16.10 6.29 64.56
N PRO A 232 -17.10 6.48 65.38
CA PRO A 232 -18.13 7.52 65.18
C PRO A 232 -17.61 8.93 65.04
N GLN A 233 -16.44 9.23 65.60
CA GLN A 233 -15.80 10.55 65.50
C GLN A 233 -15.24 10.78 64.09
N ALA A 234 -14.87 9.74 63.33
CA ALA A 234 -14.36 9.83 61.97
C ALA A 234 -15.40 10.40 60.98
N ILE A 235 -16.67 10.09 61.18
CA ILE A 235 -17.78 10.64 60.41
C ILE A 235 -17.88 12.15 60.58
N GLN A 236 -17.72 12.65 61.84
CA GLN A 236 -17.75 14.07 62.13
C GLN A 236 -16.60 14.83 61.48
N LEU A 237 -15.38 14.25 61.54
CA LEU A 237 -14.22 14.83 60.87
C LEU A 237 -14.40 14.88 59.34
N ARG A 238 -14.89 13.83 58.74
CA ARG A 238 -15.18 13.79 57.28
C ARG A 238 -16.23 14.82 56.87
N TYR A 239 -17.23 15.02 57.75
CA TYR A 239 -18.25 16.04 57.55
C TYR A 239 -17.67 17.46 57.59
N LEU A 240 -16.78 17.75 58.53
CA LEU A 240 -16.08 19.04 58.61
C LEU A 240 -15.14 19.27 57.42
N GLU A 241 -14.44 18.23 56.95
CA GLU A 241 -13.59 18.27 55.76
C GLU A 241 -14.42 18.60 54.51
N THR A 242 -15.58 17.95 54.33
CA THR A 242 -16.46 18.23 53.20
C THR A 242 -16.98 19.67 53.23
N LEU A 243 -17.29 20.19 54.42
CA LEU A 243 -17.63 21.60 54.63
C LEU A 243 -16.53 22.57 54.21
N THR A 244 -15.30 22.24 54.55
CA THR A 244 -14.14 23.04 54.20
C THR A 244 -13.95 23.10 52.68
N VAL A 245 -14.14 21.95 52.01
CA VAL A 245 -14.06 21.86 50.52
C VAL A 245 -15.17 22.69 49.86
N ILE A 246 -16.42 22.55 50.35
CA ILE A 246 -17.56 23.31 49.80
C ILE A 246 -17.40 24.82 50.09
N GLY A 247 -16.89 25.19 51.26
CA GLY A 247 -16.68 26.57 51.67
C GLY A 247 -15.50 27.25 50.99
N ALA A 248 -14.59 26.51 50.36
CA ALA A 248 -13.44 27.07 49.61
C ALA A 248 -13.87 27.62 48.26
N ASP A 249 -14.93 27.12 47.65
CA ASP A 249 -15.51 27.67 46.43
C ASP A 249 -16.28 28.96 46.76
N LYS A 250 -16.16 30.00 45.90
CA LYS A 250 -16.77 31.33 46.07
C LYS A 250 -18.30 31.33 46.02
N ASN A 251 -18.95 30.49 46.79
CA ASN A 251 -20.40 30.40 46.83
C ASN A 251 -20.96 31.27 47.96
N THR A 252 -21.87 32.16 47.63
CA THR A 252 -22.54 33.08 48.58
C THR A 252 -23.67 32.45 49.39
N THR A 253 -24.13 31.30 49.04
CA THR A 253 -25.22 30.61 49.76
C THR A 253 -24.96 29.08 49.82
N ILE A 254 -24.78 28.54 51.01
CA ILE A 254 -24.62 27.10 51.28
C ILE A 254 -25.88 26.59 51.98
N VAL A 255 -26.67 25.77 51.31
CA VAL A 255 -27.79 25.05 51.91
C VAL A 255 -27.26 23.74 52.51
N PHE A 256 -27.31 23.66 53.82
CA PHE A 256 -26.67 22.61 54.59
C PHE A 256 -27.68 21.70 55.23
N PRO A 257 -27.82 20.42 54.92
CA PRO A 257 -28.66 19.45 55.65
C PRO A 257 -27.96 19.08 56.95
N VAL A 258 -28.44 19.57 58.07
CA VAL A 258 -27.93 19.18 59.38
C VAL A 258 -28.57 17.86 59.79
N PRO A 259 -27.78 16.79 60.04
CA PRO A 259 -28.30 15.51 60.56
C PRO A 259 -28.97 15.73 61.96
N ILE A 260 -30.18 15.24 62.12
CA ILE A 260 -30.96 15.42 63.31
C ILE A 260 -30.24 14.87 64.57
N ASP A 261 -29.41 13.84 64.38
CA ASP A 261 -28.62 13.25 65.45
C ASP A 261 -27.58 14.22 66.06
N LEU A 262 -27.06 15.13 65.34
CA LEU A 262 -26.17 16.22 65.82
C LEU A 262 -26.97 17.19 66.71
N ILE A 263 -28.20 17.48 66.37
CA ILE A 263 -29.05 18.36 67.16
C ILE A 263 -29.41 17.70 68.49
N ARG A 264 -29.65 16.38 68.50
CA ARG A 264 -29.91 15.63 69.72
C ARG A 264 -28.77 15.67 70.73
N LEU A 265 -27.51 15.53 70.27
CA LEU A 265 -26.35 15.62 71.14
C LEU A 265 -26.18 16.98 71.80
N PHE A 266 -26.62 18.07 71.20
CA PHE A 266 -26.59 19.43 71.72
C PHE A 266 -27.80 19.64 72.72
N THR A 267 -28.96 19.07 72.39
CA THR A 267 -30.14 19.20 73.24
C THR A 267 -30.07 18.32 74.54
N GLU A 268 -29.53 17.11 74.46
CA GLU A 268 -29.33 16.26 75.62
C GLU A 268 -28.33 16.83 76.63
N LYS A 269 -27.27 17.50 76.14
CA LYS A 269 -26.25 18.15 76.97
C LYS A 269 -26.78 19.43 77.63
N SER A 270 -27.83 20.06 77.07
CA SER A 270 -28.48 21.25 77.58
C SER A 270 -29.60 20.94 78.60
N LEU A 271 -30.13 19.72 78.55
CA LEU A 271 -31.24 19.29 79.42
C LEU A 271 -30.83 18.35 80.59
N GLY A 272 -29.53 18.07 80.69
CA GLY A 272 -28.99 17.19 81.73
C GLY A 272 -28.57 17.93 82.97
N ASN A 273 -29.45 18.38 83.82
CA ASN A 273 -29.41 18.21 85.29
C ASN A 273 -30.64 18.76 85.97
N PRO A 274 -31.66 17.99 86.33
CA PRO A 274 -32.50 18.33 87.45
C PRO A 274 -31.84 17.79 88.74
N SER A 275 -31.48 18.74 89.56
CA SER A 275 -30.99 18.59 90.91
C SER A 275 -31.74 17.51 91.70
N LYS A 276 -31.00 16.56 92.34
CA LYS A 276 -31.42 15.86 93.49
C LYS A 276 -31.54 16.89 94.67
N GLY A 277 -32.72 17.37 94.86
CA GLY A 277 -33.12 18.04 96.12
C GLY A 277 -33.70 17.05 97.08
N GLU A 278 -33.07 17.04 98.23
CA GLU A 278 -33.57 16.66 99.55
C GLU A 278 -35.07 16.34 99.73
N ASN A 279 -35.33 15.22 100.34
CA ASN A 279 -36.07 15.27 101.60
C ASN A 279 -36.02 13.90 102.38
N GLN A 280 -35.53 13.96 103.55
CA GLN A 280 -35.85 13.32 104.84
C GLN A 280 -36.37 11.87 104.83
#